data_1c0af9f0eaad7600a7abf7b84e77ae1e
#
_entry.id   1c0af9f0eaad7600a7abf7b84e77ae1e
#
_cell.length_a   1.000
_cell.length_b   1.000
_cell.length_c   1.000
_cell.angle_alpha   90.00
_cell.angle_beta   90.00
_cell.angle_gamma   90.00
#
_symmetry.space_group_name_H-M   'P 1'
#
loop_
_entity.id
_entity.type
_entity.pdbx_description
1 polymer ?
#
loop_
_entity_poly.entity_id
_entity_poly.type
_entity_poly.pdbx_seq_one_letter_code
_entity_poly.pdbx_strand_id
1 'polypeptide(L)'
;MSMINRYEFTKNIYKDYIVLIMKNKNYYSFDKDKRILDYINFDNKLYLLKKYSINFIVLDNLEILSINNYEINNYYKYLYMSYIKDILLEVKRSIRSE
;
A
#
# COMPACT_ATOMS: atom_id res chain seq x y z
N MET A 1 -7.10 -18.49 -8.44
CA MET A 1 -6.02 -17.94 -7.63
C MET A 1 -6.60 -17.05 -6.54
N SER A 2 -6.13 -17.19 -5.30
CA SER A 2 -6.62 -16.36 -4.21
C SER A 2 -6.17 -14.91 -4.37
N MET A 3 -6.84 -13.99 -3.67
CA MET A 3 -6.50 -12.57 -3.71
C MET A 3 -5.06 -12.32 -3.24
N ILE A 4 -4.65 -12.97 -2.15
CA ILE A 4 -3.29 -12.80 -1.62
C ILE A 4 -2.22 -13.38 -2.55
N ASN A 5 -2.48 -14.51 -3.18
CA ASN A 5 -1.54 -15.09 -4.14
C ASN A 5 -1.37 -14.19 -5.36
N ARG A 6 -2.43 -13.59 -5.79
CA ARG A 6 -2.41 -12.66 -6.91
C ARG A 6 -1.65 -11.38 -6.57
N TYR A 7 -1.84 -10.89 -5.36
CA TYR A 7 -1.06 -9.78 -4.84
C TYR A 7 0.43 -10.11 -4.85
N GLU A 8 0.82 -11.25 -4.28
CA GLU A 8 2.22 -11.65 -4.19
C GLU A 8 2.87 -11.82 -5.56
N PHE A 9 2.18 -12.46 -6.49
CA PHE A 9 2.67 -12.62 -7.85
C PHE A 9 2.95 -11.26 -8.50
N THR A 10 2.01 -10.33 -8.41
CA THR A 10 2.16 -9.00 -9.00
C THR A 10 3.25 -8.20 -8.29
N LYS A 11 3.32 -8.31 -6.96
CA LYS A 11 4.30 -7.59 -6.15
C LYS A 11 5.73 -8.02 -6.47
N ASN A 12 5.95 -9.27 -6.80
CA ASN A 12 7.28 -9.75 -7.20
C ASN A 12 7.80 -9.08 -8.47
N ILE A 13 6.88 -8.67 -9.35
CA ILE A 13 7.23 -7.96 -10.57
C ILE A 13 7.35 -6.46 -10.32
N TYR A 14 6.43 -5.89 -9.55
CA TYR A 14 6.31 -4.45 -9.32
C TYR A 14 6.60 -4.12 -7.85
N LYS A 15 7.84 -4.27 -7.44
CA LYS A 15 8.26 -4.23 -6.03
C LYS A 15 8.06 -2.89 -5.35
N ASP A 16 8.17 -1.79 -6.08
CA ASP A 16 8.05 -0.42 -5.56
C ASP A 16 6.73 0.25 -5.95
N TYR A 17 5.74 -0.56 -6.33
CA TYR A 17 4.38 -0.12 -6.60
C TYR A 17 3.46 -0.62 -5.49
N ILE A 18 2.48 0.19 -5.11
CA ILE A 18 1.36 -0.34 -4.33
C ILE A 18 0.49 -1.20 -5.26
N VAL A 19 0.27 -2.45 -4.87
CA VAL A 19 -0.58 -3.35 -5.63
C VAL A 19 -1.96 -3.39 -4.97
N LEU A 20 -2.98 -2.93 -5.68
CA LEU A 20 -4.36 -2.90 -5.22
C LEU A 20 -5.17 -3.92 -6.00
N ILE A 21 -6.00 -4.65 -5.29
CA ILE A 21 -6.96 -5.59 -5.90
C ILE A 21 -8.35 -5.03 -5.69
N MET A 22 -9.04 -4.73 -6.77
CA MET A 22 -10.39 -4.21 -6.73
C MET A 22 -11.39 -5.36 -6.66
N LYS A 23 -12.29 -5.29 -5.69
CA LYS A 23 -13.39 -6.24 -5.52
C LYS A 23 -14.57 -5.51 -4.89
N ASN A 24 -15.74 -5.63 -5.53
CA ASN A 24 -16.97 -4.98 -5.03
C ASN A 24 -16.80 -3.48 -4.77
N LYS A 25 -16.13 -2.80 -5.69
CA LYS A 25 -15.85 -1.35 -5.64
C LYS A 25 -14.92 -0.93 -4.51
N ASN A 26 -14.29 -1.87 -3.83
CA ASN A 26 -13.29 -1.60 -2.80
C ASN A 26 -11.91 -2.03 -3.26
N TYR A 27 -10.87 -1.42 -2.70
CA TYR A 27 -9.49 -1.74 -2.99
C TYR A 27 -8.87 -2.45 -1.80
N TYR A 28 -8.24 -3.60 -2.07
CA TYR A 28 -7.59 -4.41 -1.06
C TYR A 28 -6.09 -4.48 -1.34
N SER A 29 -5.31 -4.48 -0.27
CA SER A 29 -3.88 -4.67 -0.37
C SER A 29 -3.38 -5.43 0.86
N PHE A 30 -2.09 -5.80 0.85
CA PHE A 30 -1.51 -6.65 1.88
C PHE A 30 -0.12 -6.17 2.26
N ASP A 31 0.38 -6.69 3.39
CA ASP A 31 1.76 -6.53 3.84
C ASP A 31 2.24 -5.06 3.86
N LYS A 32 3.37 -4.80 3.22
CA LYS A 32 3.99 -3.47 3.19
C LYS A 32 3.08 -2.42 2.57
N ASP A 33 2.36 -2.79 1.51
CA ASP A 33 1.48 -1.85 0.82
C ASP A 33 0.32 -1.44 1.72
N LYS A 34 -0.24 -2.37 2.46
CA LYS A 34 -1.31 -2.06 3.41
C LYS A 34 -0.82 -1.10 4.49
N ARG A 35 0.42 -1.24 4.96
CA ARG A 35 1.00 -0.32 5.94
C ARG A 35 1.07 1.11 5.44
N ILE A 36 1.47 1.30 4.18
CA ILE A 36 1.49 2.63 3.57
C ILE A 36 0.07 3.18 3.47
N LEU A 37 -0.87 2.37 3.02
CA LEU A 37 -2.26 2.78 2.88
C LEU A 37 -2.87 3.20 4.21
N ASP A 38 -2.61 2.45 5.27
CA ASP A 38 -3.08 2.80 6.61
C ASP A 38 -2.43 4.09 7.11
N TYR A 39 -1.14 4.26 6.83
CA TYR A 39 -0.41 5.47 7.24
C TYR A 39 -0.99 6.74 6.62
N ILE A 40 -1.35 6.69 5.33
CA ILE A 40 -1.91 7.86 4.61
C ILE A 40 -3.42 7.99 4.75
N ASN A 41 -4.08 7.11 5.51
CA ASN A 41 -5.55 7.07 5.65
C ASN A 41 -6.24 6.95 4.29
N PHE A 42 -5.85 5.94 3.55
CA PHE A 42 -6.25 5.74 2.15
C PHE A 42 -7.77 5.69 1.95
N ASP A 43 -8.48 4.84 2.71
CA ASP A 43 -9.94 4.72 2.71
C ASP A 43 -10.54 4.69 1.29
N ASN A 44 -10.04 3.80 0.43
CA ASN A 44 -10.47 3.63 -0.96
C ASN A 44 -10.36 4.90 -1.84
N LYS A 45 -9.54 5.86 -1.44
CA LYS A 45 -9.38 7.12 -2.16
C LYS A 45 -8.12 7.13 -3.01
N LEU A 46 -8.21 6.66 -4.26
CA LEU A 46 -7.08 6.59 -5.18
C LEU A 46 -6.36 7.93 -5.36
N TYR A 47 -7.08 9.04 -5.25
CA TYR A 47 -6.47 10.35 -5.43
C TYR A 47 -5.35 10.62 -4.41
N LEU A 48 -5.37 9.95 -3.24
CA LEU A 48 -4.31 10.10 -2.25
C LEU A 48 -2.98 9.56 -2.76
N LEU A 49 -3.01 8.43 -3.49
CA LEU A 49 -1.80 7.88 -4.09
C LEU A 49 -1.24 8.81 -5.15
N LYS A 50 -2.11 9.44 -5.91
CA LYS A 50 -1.71 10.44 -6.91
C LYS A 50 -1.15 11.69 -6.23
N LYS A 51 -1.81 12.17 -5.19
CA LYS A 51 -1.37 13.33 -4.41
C LYS A 51 0.04 13.16 -3.84
N TYR A 52 0.35 11.96 -3.36
CA TYR A 52 1.65 11.67 -2.75
C TYR A 52 2.68 11.12 -3.75
N SER A 53 2.33 11.06 -5.04
CA SER A 53 3.20 10.52 -6.09
C SER A 53 3.73 9.14 -5.76
N ILE A 54 2.84 8.25 -5.36
CA ILE A 54 3.16 6.86 -5.08
C ILE A 54 2.72 6.01 -6.28
N ASN A 55 3.65 5.27 -6.86
CA ASN A 55 3.31 4.37 -7.96
C ASN A 55 2.35 3.28 -7.49
N PHE A 56 1.32 2.98 -8.27
CA PHE A 56 0.36 1.95 -7.91
C PHE A 56 -0.22 1.25 -9.13
N ILE A 57 -0.69 0.03 -8.89
CA ILE A 57 -1.32 -0.84 -9.88
C ILE A 57 -2.67 -1.29 -9.33
N VAL A 58 -3.70 -1.22 -10.16
CA VAL A 58 -5.02 -1.75 -9.81
C VAL A 58 -5.28 -2.99 -10.64
N LEU A 59 -5.58 -4.09 -9.94
CA LEU A 59 -5.95 -5.36 -10.54
C LEU A 59 -7.43 -5.63 -10.36
N ASP A 60 -8.06 -6.26 -11.36
CA ASP A 60 -9.40 -6.80 -11.26
C ASP A 60 -9.37 -8.22 -11.81
N ASN A 61 -9.91 -9.17 -11.03
CA ASN A 61 -9.90 -10.60 -11.39
C ASN A 61 -8.55 -11.09 -11.93
N LEU A 62 -8.40 -11.16 -13.24
CA LEU A 62 -7.18 -11.64 -13.90
C LEU A 62 -6.44 -10.56 -14.67
N GLU A 63 -6.92 -9.30 -14.61
CA GLU A 63 -6.41 -8.24 -15.46
C GLU A 63 -5.84 -7.08 -14.67
N ILE A 64 -4.85 -6.44 -15.26
CA ILE A 64 -4.38 -5.13 -14.78
C ILE A 64 -5.30 -4.07 -15.37
N LEU A 65 -6.04 -3.38 -14.51
CA LEU A 65 -6.92 -2.30 -14.93
C LEU A 65 -6.17 -1.01 -15.19
N SER A 66 -5.18 -0.70 -14.36
CA SER A 66 -4.39 0.51 -14.53
C SER A 66 -3.02 0.39 -13.88
N ILE A 67 -2.06 1.06 -14.46
CA ILE A 67 -0.71 1.24 -13.91
C ILE A 67 -0.45 2.74 -13.87
N ASN A 68 -0.16 3.27 -12.69
CA ASN A 68 0.17 4.68 -12.49
C ASN A 68 1.63 4.79 -12.04
N ASN A 69 2.43 5.40 -12.89
CA ASN A 69 3.85 5.57 -12.67
C ASN A 69 4.18 7.06 -12.64
N TYR A 70 4.83 7.50 -11.56
CA TYR A 70 5.23 8.88 -11.37
C TYR A 70 6.74 9.01 -11.53
N GLU A 71 7.20 10.09 -12.14
CA GLU A 71 8.62 10.36 -12.33
C GLU A 71 9.38 10.31 -11.01
N ILE A 72 8.77 10.90 -9.96
CA ILE A 72 9.28 10.81 -8.59
C ILE A 72 8.35 9.90 -7.82
N ASN A 73 8.80 8.67 -7.57
CA ASN A 73 8.02 7.70 -6.82
C ASN A 73 8.37 7.78 -5.33
N ASN A 74 7.35 8.02 -4.49
CA ASN A 74 7.53 8.17 -3.05
C ASN A 74 7.19 6.90 -2.26
N TYR A 75 7.14 5.74 -2.92
CA TYR A 75 6.80 4.46 -2.25
C TYR A 75 7.67 4.21 -1.01
N TYR A 76 8.98 4.25 -1.17
CA TYR A 76 9.88 3.95 -0.06
C TYR A 76 9.86 5.02 1.03
N LYS A 77 9.61 6.27 0.68
CA LYS A 77 9.44 7.34 1.66
C LYS A 77 8.29 7.03 2.61
N TYR A 78 7.11 6.73 2.07
CA TYR A 78 5.94 6.46 2.90
C TYR A 78 6.01 5.11 3.60
N LEU A 79 6.66 4.13 2.98
CA LEU A 79 6.92 2.85 3.64
C LEU A 79 7.78 3.05 4.90
N TYR A 80 8.87 3.79 4.78
CA TYR A 80 9.73 4.11 5.90
C TYR A 80 8.98 4.86 7.01
N MET A 81 8.20 5.86 6.63
CA MET A 81 7.41 6.65 7.58
C MET A 81 6.37 5.81 8.31
N SER A 82 5.75 4.85 7.63
CA SER A 82 4.79 3.93 8.26
C SER A 82 5.47 3.04 9.30
N TYR A 83 6.67 2.53 9.01
CA TYR A 83 7.44 1.75 9.97
C TYR A 83 7.83 2.57 11.19
N ILE A 84 8.26 3.81 11.02
CA ILE A 84 8.60 4.71 12.12
C ILE A 84 7.39 4.97 13.02
N LYS A 85 6.22 5.19 12.43
CA LYS A 85 4.98 5.36 13.19
C LYS A 85 4.68 4.14 14.06
N ASP A 86 4.85 2.95 13.53
CA ASP A 86 4.61 1.70 14.27
C ASP A 86 5.60 1.53 15.43
N ILE A 87 6.88 1.82 15.19
CA ILE A 87 7.91 1.76 16.23
C ILE A 87 7.60 2.74 17.36
N LEU A 88 7.22 3.98 17.04
CA LEU A 88 6.86 4.99 18.03
C LEU A 88 5.66 4.58 18.87
N LEU A 89 4.66 3.91 18.26
CA LEU A 89 3.52 3.37 18.97
C LEU A 89 3.92 2.29 19.96
N GLU A 90 4.80 1.38 19.58
CA GLU A 90 5.30 0.33 20.48
C GLU A 90 6.09 0.92 21.65
N VAL A 91 6.94 1.90 21.42
CA VAL A 91 7.67 2.58 22.49
C VAL A 91 6.71 3.22 23.48
N LYS A 92 5.67 3.91 22.99
CA LYS A 92 4.66 4.53 23.85
C LYS A 92 3.90 3.50 24.70
N ARG A 93 3.57 2.35 24.09
CA ARG A 93 2.90 1.26 24.81
C ARG A 93 3.78 0.68 25.91
N SER A 94 5.07 0.47 25.63
CA SER A 94 6.02 -0.02 26.62
C SER A 94 6.14 0.93 27.81
N ILE A 95 6.22 2.23 27.58
CA ILE A 95 6.28 3.22 28.64
C ILE A 95 5.02 3.22 29.49
N ARG A 96 3.84 3.05 28.88
CA ARG A 96 2.56 3.04 29.59
C ARG A 96 2.32 1.78 30.41
N SER A 97 2.96 0.67 30.04
CA SER A 97 2.78 -0.60 30.76
C SER A 97 3.62 -0.68 32.03
N GLU A 98 4.50 0.23 32.23
CA GLU A 98 5.28 0.38 33.46
C GLU A 98 4.55 1.28 34.47
#